data_c19c6a65a1f4a8fa59e54ad12e48b10f
#
_entry.id   c19c6a65a1f4a8fa59e54ad12e48b10f
#
_cell.length_a   1.000
_cell.length_b   1.000
_cell.length_c   1.000
_cell.angle_alpha   90.00
_cell.angle_beta   90.00
_cell.angle_gamma   90.00
#
_symmetry.space_group_name_H-M   'P 1'
#
loop_
_entity.id
_entity.type
_entity.pdbx_description
1 polymer ?
#
loop_
_entity_poly.entity_id
_entity_poly.type
_entity_poly.pdbx_seq_one_letter_code
_entity_poly.pdbx_strand_id
1 'polypeptide(L)' 'TQERSPMTWALTAANLAVAQKSLAERLGDAGTAGLALIQLEAVAKVFREASHAQYYEHATEQIAKTRELLEALGAH' A
#
# COMPACT_ATOMS: atom_id res chain seq x y z
N THR A 1 0.40 -15.26 10.47
CA THR A 1 -0.48 -15.40 9.31
C THR A 1 -1.69 -14.49 9.43
N GLN A 2 -2.34 -14.24 8.33
CA GLN A 2 -3.52 -13.38 8.30
C GLN A 2 -4.64 -13.92 9.20
N GLU A 3 -4.80 -15.21 9.23
CA GLU A 3 -5.85 -15.86 10.00
C GLU A 3 -5.64 -15.71 11.51
N ARG A 4 -4.38 -15.75 11.93
CA ARG A 4 -4.06 -15.71 13.35
C ARG A 4 -3.95 -14.29 13.87
N SER A 5 -3.52 -13.37 13.05
CA SER A 5 -3.32 -11.99 13.46
C SER A 5 -3.41 -11.05 12.26
N PRO A 6 -4.64 -10.57 11.97
CA PRO A 6 -4.81 -9.64 10.85
C PRO A 6 -3.93 -8.40 10.96
N MET A 7 -3.73 -7.89 12.18
CA MET A 7 -2.89 -6.71 12.37
C MET A 7 -1.43 -6.99 12.01
N THR A 8 -0.90 -8.15 12.42
CA THR A 8 0.48 -8.51 12.08
C THR A 8 0.62 -8.64 10.57
N TRP A 9 -0.34 -9.30 9.93
CA TRP A 9 -0.33 -9.41 8.47
C TRP A 9 -0.36 -8.04 7.82
N ALA A 10 -1.25 -7.16 8.31
CA ALA A 10 -1.42 -5.84 7.70
C ALA A 10 -0.15 -4.99 7.85
N LEU A 11 0.51 -5.06 9.00
CA LEU A 11 1.75 -4.31 9.20
C LEU A 11 2.86 -4.81 8.28
N THR A 12 2.98 -6.12 8.13
CA THR A 12 3.98 -6.71 7.24
C THR A 12 3.67 -6.36 5.78
N ALA A 13 2.41 -6.47 5.39
CA ALA A 13 1.99 -6.17 4.03
C ALA A 13 2.17 -4.68 3.70
N ALA A 14 1.92 -3.81 4.69
CA ALA A 14 2.13 -2.38 4.49
C ALA A 14 3.60 -2.07 4.23
N ASN A 15 4.50 -2.68 5.00
CA ASN A 15 5.93 -2.49 4.80
C ASN A 15 6.36 -2.97 3.42
N LEU A 16 5.86 -4.13 3.01
CA LEU A 16 6.18 -4.67 1.70
C LEU A 16 5.66 -3.76 0.59
N ALA A 17 4.43 -3.26 0.74
CA ALA A 17 3.84 -2.38 -0.26
C ALA A 17 4.61 -1.08 -0.41
N VAL A 18 5.08 -0.49 0.70
CA VAL A 18 5.89 0.71 0.65
C VAL A 18 7.22 0.43 -0.08
N ALA A 19 7.82 -0.73 0.19
CA ALA A 19 9.05 -1.12 -0.49
C ALA A 19 8.79 -1.31 -1.99
N GLN A 20 7.68 -1.91 -2.36
CA GLN A 20 7.30 -2.08 -3.75
C GLN A 20 7.07 -0.73 -4.44
N LYS A 21 6.44 0.20 -3.75
CA LYS A 21 6.23 1.54 -4.28
C LYS A 21 7.56 2.21 -4.56
N SER A 22 8.50 2.13 -3.62
CA SER A 22 9.83 2.71 -3.79
C SER A 22 10.56 2.08 -4.97
N LEU A 23 10.45 0.76 -5.09
CA LEU A 23 11.07 0.05 -6.21
C LEU A 23 10.45 0.49 -7.55
N ALA A 24 9.13 0.64 -7.57
CA ALA A 24 8.42 1.09 -8.76
C ALA A 24 8.89 2.48 -9.19
N GLU A 25 9.11 3.38 -8.24
CA GLU A 25 9.63 4.71 -8.52
C GLU A 25 11.00 4.63 -9.18
N ARG A 26 11.87 3.79 -8.63
CA ARG A 26 13.24 3.68 -9.13
C ARG A 26 13.31 3.04 -10.52
N LEU A 27 12.42 2.10 -10.79
CA LEU A 27 12.41 1.38 -12.05
C LEU A 27 11.46 1.98 -13.10
N GLY A 28 10.59 2.89 -12.68
CA GLY A 28 9.57 3.42 -13.57
C GLY A 28 8.56 2.36 -13.98
N ASP A 29 8.26 1.43 -13.08
CA ASP A 29 7.43 0.26 -13.40
C ASP A 29 6.01 0.43 -12.86
N ALA A 30 5.08 0.77 -13.75
CA ALA A 30 3.67 0.95 -13.38
C ALA A 30 3.03 -0.33 -12.85
N GLY A 31 3.46 -1.48 -13.36
CA GLY A 31 2.94 -2.77 -12.87
C GLY A 31 3.24 -2.99 -11.40
N THR A 32 4.46 -2.71 -10.98
CA THR A 32 4.87 -2.84 -9.58
C THR A 32 4.12 -1.83 -8.72
N ALA A 33 3.93 -0.60 -9.20
CA ALA A 33 3.17 0.41 -8.48
C ALA A 33 1.72 -0.02 -8.30
N GLY A 34 1.14 -0.65 -9.33
CA GLY A 34 -0.23 -1.16 -9.25
C GLY A 34 -0.39 -2.25 -8.19
N LEU A 35 0.60 -3.14 -8.11
CA LEU A 35 0.58 -4.18 -7.07
C LEU A 35 0.66 -3.57 -5.68
N ALA A 36 1.51 -2.56 -5.50
CA ALA A 36 1.62 -1.86 -4.23
C ALA A 36 0.30 -1.21 -3.85
N LEU A 37 -0.38 -0.60 -4.81
CA LEU A 37 -1.67 0.04 -4.55
C LEU A 37 -2.71 -0.96 -4.09
N ILE A 38 -2.82 -2.10 -4.78
CA ILE A 38 -3.79 -3.14 -4.41
C ILE A 38 -3.53 -3.61 -2.98
N GLN A 39 -2.27 -3.83 -2.64
CA GLN A 39 -1.89 -4.30 -1.33
C GLN A 39 -2.19 -3.25 -0.25
N LEU A 40 -1.91 -1.98 -0.54
CA LEU A 40 -2.20 -0.90 0.41
C LEU A 40 -3.69 -0.75 0.65
N GLU A 41 -4.51 -0.93 -0.37
CA GLU A 41 -5.96 -0.86 -0.21
C GLU A 41 -6.47 -2.00 0.69
N ALA A 42 -5.92 -3.20 0.54
CA ALA A 42 -6.29 -4.31 1.40
C ALA A 42 -5.86 -4.06 2.85
N VAL A 43 -4.67 -3.50 3.03
CA VAL A 43 -4.14 -3.16 4.35
C VAL A 43 -5.00 -2.09 5.01
N ALA A 44 -5.37 -1.06 4.26
CA ALA A 44 -6.20 0.03 4.79
C ALA A 44 -7.53 -0.50 5.30
N LYS A 45 -8.12 -1.46 4.58
CA LYS A 45 -9.37 -2.06 5.01
C LYS A 45 -9.22 -2.75 6.36
N VAL A 46 -8.13 -3.49 6.55
CA VAL A 46 -7.86 -4.17 7.83
C VAL A 46 -7.71 -3.15 8.95
N PHE A 47 -6.95 -2.09 8.73
CA PHE A 47 -6.75 -1.06 9.75
C PHE A 47 -8.08 -0.37 10.11
N ARG A 48 -8.92 -0.11 9.10
CA ARG A 48 -10.22 0.51 9.35
C ARG A 48 -11.10 -0.40 10.18
N GLU A 49 -11.15 -1.67 9.84
CA GLU A 49 -11.97 -2.64 10.56
C GLU A 49 -11.48 -2.87 11.98
N ALA A 50 -10.18 -2.72 12.20
CA ALA A 50 -9.59 -2.83 13.53
C ALA A 50 -9.64 -1.52 14.31
N SER A 51 -10.19 -0.46 13.74
CA SER A 51 -10.30 0.86 14.35
C SER A 51 -8.95 1.47 14.71
N HIS A 52 -7.93 1.19 13.92
CA HIS A 52 -6.61 1.77 14.11
C HIS A 52 -6.47 3.02 13.24
N ALA A 53 -6.94 4.14 13.77
CA ALA A 53 -6.99 5.39 13.01
C ALA A 53 -5.62 5.84 12.50
N GLN A 54 -4.59 5.73 13.34
CA GLN A 54 -3.24 6.16 13.00
C GLN A 54 -2.67 5.37 11.83
N TYR A 55 -2.80 4.05 11.90
CA TYR A 55 -2.33 3.19 10.81
C TYR A 55 -3.16 3.37 9.56
N TYR A 56 -4.46 3.56 9.73
CA TYR A 56 -5.35 3.80 8.60
C TYR A 56 -4.97 5.08 7.86
N GLU A 57 -4.71 6.16 8.60
CA GLU A 57 -4.27 7.42 8.00
C GLU A 57 -2.97 7.25 7.24
N HIS A 58 -2.02 6.52 7.82
CA HIS A 58 -0.75 6.26 7.16
C HIS A 58 -0.95 5.48 5.86
N ALA A 59 -1.79 4.46 5.90
CA ALA A 59 -2.07 3.65 4.72
C ALA A 59 -2.75 4.47 3.62
N THR A 60 -3.72 5.31 3.98
CA THR A 60 -4.41 6.14 2.99
C THR A 60 -3.46 7.18 2.39
N GLU A 61 -2.53 7.68 3.17
CA GLU A 61 -1.51 8.60 2.66
C GLU A 61 -0.63 7.90 1.63
N GLN A 62 -0.22 6.67 1.91
CA GLN A 62 0.59 5.89 0.97
C GLN A 62 -0.22 5.54 -0.28
N ILE A 63 -1.50 5.28 -0.13
CA ILE A 63 -2.39 5.03 -1.27
C ILE A 63 -2.41 6.24 -2.20
N ALA A 64 -2.56 7.44 -1.63
CA ALA A 64 -2.59 8.67 -2.43
C ALA A 64 -1.28 8.85 -3.19
N LYS A 65 -0.16 8.65 -2.52
CA LYS A 65 1.16 8.79 -3.15
C LYS A 65 1.36 7.76 -4.26
N THR A 66 0.86 6.54 -4.03
CA THR A 66 0.99 5.48 -5.04
C THR A 66 0.13 5.75 -6.26
N ARG A 67 -1.06 6.32 -6.04
CA ARG A 67 -1.91 6.73 -7.16
C ARG A 67 -1.27 7.83 -7.99
N GLU A 68 -0.64 8.79 -7.33
CA GLU A 68 0.10 9.84 -8.03
C GLU A 68 1.23 9.25 -8.85
N LEU A 69 1.94 8.30 -8.28
CA LEU A 69 3.02 7.61 -9.00
C LEU A 69 2.48 6.88 -10.22
N LEU A 70 1.36 6.17 -10.05
CA LEU A 70 0.75 5.46 -11.18
C LEU A 70 0.35 6.41 -12.30
N GLU A 71 -0.22 7.56 -11.96
CA GLU A 71 -0.57 8.57 -12.96
C GLU A 71 0.67 9.05 -13.69
N ALA A 72 1.74 9.31 -12.95
CA ALA A 72 2.97 9.79 -13.55
C ALA A 72 3.58 8.75 -14.49
N LEU A 73 3.52 7.47 -14.11
CA LEU A 73 4.11 6.40 -14.90
C LEU A 73 3.23 5.99 -16.09
N GLY A 74 1.93 6.17 -15.97
CA GLY A 74 0.98 5.79 -17.00
C GLY A 74 0.47 6.91 -17.86
N ALA A 75 0.94 8.13 -17.65
CA ALA A 75 0.39 9.32 -18.31
C ALA A 75 1.09 9.61 -19.63
N HIS A 76 1.12 8.67 -20.50
CA HIS A 76 1.80 8.89 -21.79
C HIS A 76 0.85 8.67 -22.95
#